data_9a8257ae435928d39a707d9bce5d6256
#
_entry.id   9a8257ae435928d39a707d9bce5d6256
#
_cell.length_a   1.000
_cell.length_b   1.000
_cell.length_c   1.000
_cell.angle_alpha   90.00
_cell.angle_beta   90.00
_cell.angle_gamma   90.00
#
_symmetry.space_group_name_H-M   'P 1'
#
loop_
_entity.id
_entity.type
_entity.pdbx_description
1 polymer ?
#
loop_
_entity_poly.entity_id
_entity_poly.type
_entity_poly.pdbx_seq_one_letter_code
_entity_poly.pdbx_strand_id
1 'polypeptide(L)'
;MARILAKFIPSSAERITKLRQTREWLDIELDSLEEQYEEVKEKKLKKKLRKIEKKYALSEFIACDKSQYLDKVNEKKLREFDIKNYLSYREANHSVAKNIFASIEKNKKWRGELNVLERKIAGVKGDRKHYVAKLQVKKNRLLSILPKGNEQKAQRIADVMESAYTSYKNSLDEKYKRIIYKKDDKLSARVESIDKKIDRLSRSAARGKNNIPEDTILSVRGLKMYFGGLKAVDDLTFDVKRGEIFGLIGPNGAGKTTVFNCITQFYKPTAGELLFATKEGETISLTDYKVHDIILKGIARTFQNIEVVKEVSVLDNLLIAATRNYTSSLWTQMLHLPRLKREEKIIKARADKVLKYMDLAAYRDRLAWGLPYGVLKRIEIARALMCNPQLIILDEPAAGLNESETNDLAALINKIRVDFGCTVLLVEHDMGLVMNVCDHICAISFGKKLAYGTPAEVQSSKEVQEAYLGVGG
;
A
#
# COMPACT_ATOMS: atom_id res chain seq x y z
N MET A 1 37.57 -14.13 -29.73
CA MET A 1 36.14 -13.77 -29.96
C MET A 1 35.17 -14.54 -29.07
N ALA A 2 35.21 -15.87 -28.95
CA ALA A 2 34.27 -16.64 -28.12
C ALA A 2 34.25 -16.25 -26.63
N ARG A 3 35.41 -15.91 -26.00
CA ARG A 3 35.51 -15.46 -24.62
C ARG A 3 34.96 -14.03 -24.39
N ILE A 4 34.87 -13.19 -25.41
CA ILE A 4 34.33 -11.82 -25.33
C ILE A 4 32.82 -11.87 -25.48
N LEU A 5 32.28 -12.73 -26.34
CA LEU A 5 30.86 -12.94 -26.54
C LEU A 5 30.20 -13.64 -25.33
N ALA A 6 30.94 -14.52 -24.62
CA ALA A 6 30.44 -15.16 -23.39
C ALA A 6 30.18 -14.16 -22.24
N LYS A 7 30.82 -12.98 -22.22
CA LYS A 7 30.56 -11.90 -21.27
C LYS A 7 29.23 -11.15 -21.50
N PHE A 8 28.63 -11.33 -22.69
CA PHE A 8 27.35 -10.67 -23.03
C PHE A 8 26.11 -11.58 -22.89
N ILE A 9 26.31 -12.87 -22.64
CA ILE A 9 25.18 -13.79 -22.37
C ILE A 9 24.86 -13.70 -20.89
N PRO A 10 23.66 -13.18 -20.49
CA PRO A 10 23.31 -13.08 -19.08
C PRO A 10 23.30 -14.48 -18.45
N SER A 11 23.83 -14.60 -17.23
CA SER A 11 23.82 -15.83 -16.44
C SER A 11 22.39 -16.36 -16.25
N SER A 12 22.27 -17.67 -15.92
CA SER A 12 20.95 -18.25 -15.61
C SER A 12 20.28 -17.47 -14.48
N ALA A 13 21.02 -17.06 -13.44
CA ALA A 13 20.56 -16.23 -12.36
C ALA A 13 20.01 -14.87 -12.81
N GLU A 14 20.76 -14.16 -13.65
CA GLU A 14 20.30 -12.88 -14.21
C GLU A 14 19.02 -13.02 -15.06
N ARG A 15 18.89 -14.14 -15.79
CA ARG A 15 17.68 -14.43 -16.57
C ARG A 15 16.48 -14.70 -15.66
N ILE A 16 16.67 -15.47 -14.59
CA ILE A 16 15.66 -15.76 -13.59
C ILE A 16 15.23 -14.46 -12.88
N THR A 17 16.18 -13.64 -12.45
CA THR A 17 15.91 -12.34 -11.81
C THR A 17 15.04 -11.46 -12.72
N LYS A 18 15.38 -11.32 -14.01
CA LYS A 18 14.58 -10.56 -14.97
C LYS A 18 13.17 -11.14 -15.18
N LEU A 19 13.04 -12.47 -15.21
CA LEU A 19 11.73 -13.11 -15.35
C LEU A 19 10.88 -12.87 -14.11
N ARG A 20 11.43 -12.96 -12.90
CA ARG A 20 10.73 -12.70 -11.64
C ARG A 20 10.29 -11.25 -11.52
N GLN A 21 11.15 -10.31 -11.86
CA GLN A 21 10.77 -8.90 -11.94
C GLN A 21 9.60 -8.71 -12.91
N THR A 22 9.65 -9.37 -14.09
CA THR A 22 8.56 -9.29 -15.07
C THR A 22 7.27 -9.93 -14.52
N ARG A 23 7.37 -11.04 -13.80
CA ARG A 23 6.24 -11.68 -13.13
C ARG A 23 5.60 -10.78 -12.09
N GLU A 24 6.41 -10.23 -11.19
CA GLU A 24 5.95 -9.28 -10.17
C GLU A 24 5.25 -8.07 -10.79
N TRP A 25 5.75 -7.57 -11.91
CA TRP A 25 5.12 -6.49 -12.65
C TRP A 25 3.75 -6.87 -13.21
N LEU A 26 3.63 -8.10 -13.69
CA LEU A 26 2.36 -8.62 -14.18
C LEU A 26 1.35 -8.83 -13.05
N ASP A 27 1.80 -9.28 -11.87
CA ASP A 27 0.94 -9.39 -10.68
C ASP A 27 0.41 -8.02 -10.25
N ILE A 28 1.28 -7.00 -10.18
CA ILE A 28 0.86 -5.62 -9.87
C ILE A 28 -0.08 -5.07 -10.97
N GLU A 29 0.17 -5.38 -12.24
CA GLU A 29 -0.72 -4.98 -13.34
C GLU A 29 -2.08 -5.67 -13.21
N LEU A 30 -2.15 -6.95 -12.82
CA LEU A 30 -3.37 -7.69 -12.53
C LEU A 30 -4.14 -7.07 -11.38
N ASP A 31 -3.48 -6.86 -10.24
CA ASP A 31 -4.10 -6.28 -9.04
C ASP A 31 -4.65 -4.87 -9.27
N SER A 32 -4.00 -4.08 -10.12
CA SER A 32 -4.42 -2.70 -10.42
C SER A 32 -5.42 -2.60 -11.59
N LEU A 33 -5.79 -3.74 -12.20
CA LEU A 33 -6.55 -3.75 -13.43
C LEU A 33 -7.94 -3.14 -13.24
N GLU A 34 -8.63 -3.52 -12.18
CA GLU A 34 -9.98 -3.03 -11.86
C GLU A 34 -9.98 -1.52 -11.58
N GLU A 35 -9.04 -1.04 -10.78
CA GLU A 35 -8.91 0.40 -10.48
C GLU A 35 -8.65 1.24 -11.73
N GLN A 36 -7.78 0.76 -12.62
CA GLN A 36 -7.48 1.46 -13.87
C GLN A 36 -8.73 1.59 -14.76
N TYR A 37 -9.55 0.55 -14.81
CA TYR A 37 -10.77 0.58 -15.61
C TYR A 37 -11.87 1.38 -14.95
N GLU A 38 -11.99 1.38 -13.62
CA GLU A 38 -12.92 2.25 -12.90
C GLU A 38 -12.62 3.73 -13.15
N GLU A 39 -11.36 4.16 -13.10
CA GLU A 39 -10.96 5.53 -13.42
C GLU A 39 -11.35 5.94 -14.86
N VAL A 40 -11.10 5.06 -15.83
CA VAL A 40 -11.47 5.30 -17.24
C VAL A 40 -12.99 5.33 -17.43
N LYS A 41 -13.71 4.45 -16.74
CA LYS A 41 -15.17 4.37 -16.72
C LYS A 41 -15.76 5.66 -16.13
N GLU A 42 -15.26 6.13 -15.01
CA GLU A 42 -15.68 7.37 -14.37
C GLU A 42 -15.51 8.58 -15.31
N LYS A 43 -14.36 8.71 -15.99
CA LYS A 43 -14.14 9.76 -16.99
C LYS A 43 -15.14 9.70 -18.13
N LYS A 44 -15.52 8.49 -18.61
CA LYS A 44 -16.52 8.32 -19.66
C LYS A 44 -17.94 8.61 -19.18
N LEU A 45 -18.26 8.21 -17.95
CA LEU A 45 -19.55 8.54 -17.33
C LEU A 45 -19.72 10.04 -17.16
N LYS A 46 -18.70 10.75 -16.66
CA LYS A 46 -18.68 12.22 -16.55
C LYS A 46 -18.90 12.89 -17.91
N LYS A 47 -18.24 12.38 -18.97
CA LYS A 47 -18.42 12.90 -20.36
C LYS A 47 -19.82 12.60 -20.90
N LYS A 48 -20.40 11.44 -20.61
CA LYS A 48 -21.76 11.10 -21.03
C LYS A 48 -22.80 11.92 -20.30
N LEU A 49 -22.62 12.12 -19.00
CA LEU A 49 -23.48 12.97 -18.19
C LEU A 49 -23.59 14.38 -18.80
N ARG A 50 -22.45 15.02 -19.10
CA ARG A 50 -22.43 16.32 -19.80
C ARG A 50 -23.17 16.33 -21.12
N LYS A 51 -23.17 15.20 -21.89
CA LYS A 51 -23.91 15.10 -23.14
C LYS A 51 -25.41 14.93 -22.90
N ILE A 52 -25.79 14.19 -21.87
CA ILE A 52 -27.18 14.03 -21.45
C ILE A 52 -27.71 15.39 -20.99
N GLU A 53 -26.97 16.07 -20.12
CA GLU A 53 -27.29 17.44 -19.67
C GLU A 53 -27.50 18.39 -20.83
N LYS A 54 -26.63 18.39 -21.83
CA LYS A 54 -26.78 19.20 -23.03
C LYS A 54 -27.99 18.85 -23.88
N LYS A 55 -28.32 17.56 -24.01
CA LYS A 55 -29.42 17.06 -24.82
C LYS A 55 -30.78 17.34 -24.18
N TYR A 56 -30.87 17.11 -22.90
CA TYR A 56 -32.08 17.35 -22.12
C TYR A 56 -31.95 18.64 -21.35
N ALA A 57 -31.04 19.53 -21.86
CA ALA A 57 -30.77 20.75 -21.17
C ALA A 57 -32.08 21.28 -20.71
N LEU A 58 -32.12 21.57 -19.52
CA LEU A 58 -33.05 22.31 -18.75
C LEU A 58 -33.71 23.45 -19.54
N SER A 59 -33.34 23.65 -20.81
CA SER A 59 -34.02 24.56 -21.73
C SER A 59 -35.52 24.32 -21.79
N GLU A 60 -36.00 23.07 -21.74
CA GLU A 60 -37.42 22.82 -21.65
C GLU A 60 -37.99 23.02 -20.25
N PHE A 61 -37.24 22.67 -19.22
CA PHE A 61 -37.58 22.96 -17.83
C PHE A 61 -37.57 24.45 -17.54
N ILE A 62 -36.57 25.16 -18.08
CA ILE A 62 -36.43 26.61 -18.01
C ILE A 62 -37.47 27.31 -18.83
N ALA A 63 -37.77 26.82 -20.03
CA ALA A 63 -38.78 27.40 -20.92
C ALA A 63 -40.20 27.33 -20.37
N CYS A 64 -40.47 26.38 -19.48
CA CYS A 64 -41.80 26.22 -18.88
C CYS A 64 -42.15 27.23 -17.79
N ASP A 65 -41.15 27.89 -17.19
CA ASP A 65 -41.33 28.75 -16.01
C ASP A 65 -40.50 30.05 -16.10
N LYS A 66 -40.57 30.67 -17.31
CA LYS A 66 -39.75 31.83 -17.62
C LYS A 66 -39.99 33.05 -16.74
N SER A 67 -41.16 33.16 -16.13
CA SER A 67 -41.56 34.47 -15.63
C SER A 67 -41.28 34.71 -14.13
N GLN A 68 -41.24 33.68 -13.31
CA GLN A 68 -41.21 33.90 -11.85
C GLN A 68 -40.01 33.26 -11.12
N TYR A 69 -39.39 32.29 -11.71
CA TYR A 69 -38.30 31.57 -11.08
C TYR A 69 -36.93 31.99 -11.62
N LEU A 70 -36.88 32.27 -12.92
CA LEU A 70 -35.64 32.60 -13.64
C LEU A 70 -35.16 34.00 -13.41
N ASP A 71 -36.04 34.94 -13.11
CA ASP A 71 -35.67 36.35 -12.80
C ASP A 71 -34.74 36.48 -11.57
N LYS A 72 -34.58 35.40 -10.82
CA LYS A 72 -33.75 35.35 -9.59
C LYS A 72 -32.59 34.39 -9.62
N VAL A 73 -32.45 33.59 -10.67
CA VAL A 73 -31.35 32.65 -10.83
C VAL A 73 -30.74 32.86 -12.21
N ASN A 74 -29.49 33.26 -12.22
CA ASN A 74 -28.74 33.48 -13.43
C ASN A 74 -28.84 32.23 -14.33
N GLU A 75 -29.26 32.40 -15.58
CA GLU A 75 -29.48 31.35 -16.57
C GLU A 75 -28.23 30.45 -16.79
N LYS A 76 -27.05 31.04 -16.66
CA LYS A 76 -25.78 30.32 -16.67
C LYS A 76 -25.63 29.40 -15.47
N LYS A 77 -26.06 29.83 -14.28
CA LYS A 77 -26.07 29.01 -13.07
C LYS A 77 -27.13 27.92 -13.16
N LEU A 78 -28.24 28.15 -13.83
CA LEU A 78 -29.25 27.14 -14.08
C LEU A 78 -28.79 26.08 -15.08
N ARG A 79 -28.02 26.44 -16.10
CA ARG A 79 -27.41 25.48 -17.03
C ARG A 79 -26.30 24.67 -16.40
N GLU A 80 -25.68 25.20 -15.38
CA GLU A 80 -24.68 24.51 -14.57
C GLU A 80 -25.33 23.72 -13.45
N PHE A 81 -26.53 23.96 -13.17
CA PHE A 81 -27.27 23.27 -12.16
C PHE A 81 -27.56 21.90 -12.62
N ASP A 82 -27.28 21.03 -11.81
CA ASP A 82 -27.24 19.67 -12.16
C ASP A 82 -28.47 18.96 -11.72
N ILE A 83 -28.78 18.13 -12.53
CA ILE A 83 -29.59 16.98 -12.33
C ILE A 83 -28.99 16.00 -11.31
N LYS A 84 -28.04 16.41 -10.56
CA LYS A 84 -27.40 15.60 -9.55
C LYS A 84 -28.37 15.01 -8.54
N ASN A 85 -29.46 15.70 -8.25
CA ASN A 85 -30.56 15.15 -7.48
C ASN A 85 -31.19 13.93 -8.14
N TYR A 86 -31.06 13.86 -9.44
CA TYR A 86 -31.73 12.86 -10.25
C TYR A 86 -30.79 11.75 -10.71
N LEU A 87 -29.50 11.99 -10.71
CA LEU A 87 -28.50 11.08 -11.28
C LEU A 87 -27.54 10.50 -10.24
N SER A 88 -28.02 10.17 -9.06
CA SER A 88 -27.14 9.68 -7.99
C SER A 88 -25.90 10.52 -7.84
N TYR A 89 -26.10 11.78 -7.88
CA TYR A 89 -25.18 12.85 -7.88
C TYR A 89 -24.04 12.75 -6.87
N ARG A 90 -24.24 12.06 -5.73
CA ARG A 90 -23.17 11.79 -4.78
C ARG A 90 -21.96 11.10 -5.43
N GLU A 91 -22.18 10.36 -6.52
CA GLU A 91 -21.15 9.65 -7.27
C GLU A 91 -20.52 10.50 -8.39
N ALA A 92 -21.24 11.50 -8.89
CA ALA A 92 -20.81 12.23 -10.08
C ALA A 92 -19.81 13.34 -9.82
N ASN A 93 -19.73 13.85 -8.59
CA ASN A 93 -18.84 14.95 -8.16
C ASN A 93 -18.70 16.09 -9.19
N HIS A 94 -19.82 16.50 -9.78
CA HIS A 94 -19.88 17.39 -10.95
C HIS A 94 -20.19 18.81 -10.52
N SER A 95 -19.28 19.75 -10.77
CA SER A 95 -19.46 21.18 -10.45
C SER A 95 -20.67 21.81 -11.14
N VAL A 96 -21.04 21.29 -12.32
CA VAL A 96 -22.15 21.78 -13.13
C VAL A 96 -23.48 21.52 -12.47
N ALA A 97 -23.63 20.36 -11.84
CA ALA A 97 -24.88 19.95 -11.25
C ALA A 97 -25.25 20.68 -9.98
N LYS A 98 -24.26 21.23 -9.32
CA LYS A 98 -24.42 21.84 -8.00
C LYS A 98 -25.47 22.93 -7.91
N ASN A 99 -25.65 23.68 -8.98
CA ASN A 99 -26.50 24.87 -8.97
C ASN A 99 -27.99 24.57 -9.22
N ILE A 100 -28.34 23.64 -10.13
CA ILE A 100 -29.73 23.22 -10.36
C ILE A 100 -30.24 22.49 -9.12
N PHE A 101 -29.40 21.65 -8.55
CA PHE A 101 -29.69 20.95 -7.34
C PHE A 101 -29.95 21.91 -6.18
N ALA A 102 -29.07 22.90 -6.00
CA ALA A 102 -29.26 23.92 -4.98
C ALA A 102 -30.58 24.69 -5.15
N SER A 103 -31.07 24.90 -6.40
CA SER A 103 -32.35 25.56 -6.60
C SER A 103 -33.54 24.63 -6.31
N ILE A 104 -33.44 23.33 -6.61
CA ILE A 104 -34.46 22.36 -6.21
C ILE A 104 -34.49 22.21 -4.70
N GLU A 105 -33.32 22.13 -4.03
CA GLU A 105 -33.27 22.14 -2.57
C GLU A 105 -33.79 23.44 -1.98
N LYS A 106 -33.50 24.57 -2.62
CA LYS A 106 -34.01 25.88 -2.22
C LYS A 106 -35.54 25.91 -2.36
N ASN A 107 -36.08 25.32 -3.42
CA ASN A 107 -37.52 25.14 -3.59
C ASN A 107 -38.14 24.28 -2.49
N LYS A 108 -37.54 23.14 -2.16
CA LYS A 108 -37.97 22.30 -1.05
C LYS A 108 -37.94 23.06 0.27
N LYS A 109 -36.89 23.86 0.48
CA LYS A 109 -36.76 24.73 1.68
C LYS A 109 -37.88 25.77 1.72
N TRP A 110 -38.14 26.48 0.60
CA TRP A 110 -39.21 27.47 0.53
C TRP A 110 -40.60 26.86 0.74
N ARG A 111 -40.87 25.65 0.23
CA ARG A 111 -42.10 24.91 0.54
C ARG A 111 -42.20 24.53 1.99
N GLY A 112 -41.11 24.08 2.59
CA GLY A 112 -41.01 23.84 4.01
C GLY A 112 -41.33 25.10 4.85
N GLU A 113 -40.74 26.25 4.45
CA GLU A 113 -41.03 27.54 5.07
C GLU A 113 -42.50 27.96 4.89
N LEU A 114 -43.09 27.72 3.69
CA LEU A 114 -44.50 27.97 3.42
C LEU A 114 -45.41 27.17 4.35
N ASN A 115 -45.16 25.86 4.46
CA ASN A 115 -45.90 24.98 5.35
C ASN A 115 -45.83 25.41 6.84
N VAL A 116 -44.63 25.86 7.26
CA VAL A 116 -44.42 26.41 8.62
C VAL A 116 -45.20 27.71 8.81
N LEU A 117 -45.22 28.58 7.81
CA LEU A 117 -45.99 29.83 7.85
C LEU A 117 -47.48 29.57 7.88
N GLU A 118 -47.99 28.60 7.12
CA GLU A 118 -49.40 28.20 7.13
C GLU A 118 -49.82 27.66 8.47
N ARG A 119 -49.01 26.78 9.07
CA ARG A 119 -49.28 26.28 10.45
C ARG A 119 -49.28 27.41 11.49
N LYS A 120 -48.33 28.35 11.36
CA LYS A 120 -48.26 29.51 12.24
C LYS A 120 -49.51 30.42 12.09
N ILE A 121 -49.97 30.62 10.86
CA ILE A 121 -51.17 31.41 10.59
C ILE A 121 -52.40 30.69 11.19
N ALA A 122 -52.54 29.41 10.96
CA ALA A 122 -53.63 28.58 11.47
C ALA A 122 -53.63 28.44 12.99
N GLY A 123 -52.46 28.50 13.63
CA GLY A 123 -52.31 28.36 15.09
C GLY A 123 -52.45 29.66 15.88
N VAL A 124 -52.69 30.80 15.24
CA VAL A 124 -52.84 32.08 15.94
C VAL A 124 -54.22 32.15 16.64
N LYS A 125 -54.21 32.15 17.98
CA LYS A 125 -55.41 32.33 18.77
C LYS A 125 -55.53 33.82 19.24
N GLY A 126 -56.73 34.37 19.19
CA GLY A 126 -57.03 35.71 19.63
C GLY A 126 -56.79 36.82 18.56
N ASP A 127 -57.13 38.09 18.88
CA ASP A 127 -57.09 39.21 17.92
C ASP A 127 -55.68 39.73 17.68
N ARG A 128 -54.90 38.98 16.88
CA ARG A 128 -53.55 39.33 16.46
C ARG A 128 -53.48 39.67 14.95
N LYS A 129 -54.47 40.45 14.48
CA LYS A 129 -54.61 40.80 13.04
C LYS A 129 -53.35 41.33 12.39
N HIS A 130 -52.60 42.19 13.06
CA HIS A 130 -51.34 42.76 12.53
C HIS A 130 -50.24 41.69 12.36
N TYR A 131 -50.15 40.74 13.27
CA TYR A 131 -49.17 39.63 13.19
C TYR A 131 -49.55 38.66 12.08
N VAL A 132 -50.83 38.31 11.96
CA VAL A 132 -51.32 37.45 10.85
C VAL A 132 -51.10 38.15 9.50
N ALA A 133 -51.36 39.43 9.38
CA ALA A 133 -51.12 40.21 8.17
C ALA A 133 -49.62 40.14 7.74
N LYS A 134 -48.69 40.31 8.67
CA LYS A 134 -47.23 40.16 8.40
C LYS A 134 -46.87 38.74 7.90
N LEU A 135 -47.42 37.69 8.52
CA LEU A 135 -47.22 36.33 8.08
C LEU A 135 -47.82 36.07 6.70
N GLN A 136 -48.98 36.64 6.41
CA GLN A 136 -49.66 36.54 5.11
C GLN A 136 -48.88 37.17 4.00
N VAL A 137 -48.31 38.41 4.25
CA VAL A 137 -47.41 39.06 3.28
C VAL A 137 -46.20 38.20 2.99
N LYS A 138 -45.60 37.62 4.04
CA LYS A 138 -44.45 36.68 3.86
C LYS A 138 -44.85 35.40 3.10
N LYS A 139 -46.04 34.86 3.37
CA LYS A 139 -46.60 33.73 2.63
C LYS A 139 -46.79 34.08 1.15
N ASN A 140 -47.46 35.19 0.85
CA ASN A 140 -47.71 35.63 -0.53
C ASN A 140 -46.39 35.86 -1.31
N ARG A 141 -45.38 36.44 -0.65
CA ARG A 141 -44.05 36.59 -1.23
C ARG A 141 -43.39 35.26 -1.56
N LEU A 142 -43.52 34.23 -0.69
CA LEU A 142 -43.02 32.87 -0.98
C LEU A 142 -43.79 32.20 -2.11
N LEU A 143 -45.12 32.36 -2.12
CA LEU A 143 -45.99 31.80 -3.21
C LEU A 143 -45.66 32.45 -4.56
N SER A 144 -45.27 33.72 -4.60
CA SER A 144 -44.89 34.41 -5.87
C SER A 144 -43.52 33.94 -6.41
N ILE A 145 -42.73 33.28 -5.58
CA ILE A 145 -41.39 32.78 -5.95
C ILE A 145 -41.41 31.28 -6.32
N LEU A 146 -42.40 30.56 -5.82
CA LEU A 146 -42.52 29.12 -6.09
C LEU A 146 -43.03 28.83 -7.49
N PRO A 147 -42.40 27.94 -8.25
CA PRO A 147 -42.86 27.58 -9.60
C PRO A 147 -44.26 26.99 -9.59
N LYS A 148 -45.11 27.46 -10.45
CA LYS A 148 -46.49 26.97 -10.62
C LYS A 148 -46.54 25.91 -11.73
N GLY A 149 -46.86 24.66 -11.37
CA GLY A 149 -47.28 23.67 -12.38
C GLY A 149 -46.21 22.87 -13.14
N ASN A 150 -44.92 23.14 -12.94
CA ASN A 150 -43.84 22.53 -13.75
C ASN A 150 -43.12 21.37 -13.10
N GLU A 151 -43.49 20.96 -11.88
CA GLU A 151 -42.78 19.89 -11.16
C GLU A 151 -42.93 18.53 -11.84
N GLN A 152 -44.14 18.23 -12.35
CA GLN A 152 -44.36 16.96 -13.06
C GLN A 152 -43.56 16.88 -14.36
N LYS A 153 -43.41 18.00 -15.08
CA LYS A 153 -42.58 18.04 -16.29
C LYS A 153 -41.11 17.95 -15.99
N ALA A 154 -40.67 18.63 -14.96
CA ALA A 154 -39.28 18.52 -14.45
C ALA A 154 -38.96 17.08 -14.00
N GLN A 155 -39.88 16.45 -13.27
CA GLN A 155 -39.72 15.07 -12.83
C GLN A 155 -39.62 14.11 -14.02
N ARG A 156 -40.48 14.24 -15.03
CA ARG A 156 -40.43 13.41 -16.25
C ARG A 156 -39.09 13.57 -17.00
N ILE A 157 -38.60 14.79 -17.13
CA ILE A 157 -37.29 15.02 -17.75
C ILE A 157 -36.17 14.37 -16.94
N ALA A 158 -36.24 14.48 -15.63
CA ALA A 158 -35.27 13.87 -14.73
C ALA A 158 -35.29 12.33 -14.84
N ASP A 159 -36.46 11.73 -14.85
CA ASP A 159 -36.62 10.27 -14.95
C ASP A 159 -36.06 9.76 -16.29
N VAL A 160 -36.30 10.47 -17.39
CA VAL A 160 -35.71 10.14 -18.70
C VAL A 160 -34.18 10.27 -18.70
N MET A 161 -33.64 11.29 -18.04
CA MET A 161 -32.22 11.49 -17.99
C MET A 161 -31.54 10.44 -17.10
N GLU A 162 -32.14 10.12 -15.97
CA GLU A 162 -31.67 9.05 -15.09
C GLU A 162 -31.69 7.69 -15.80
N SER A 163 -32.78 7.36 -16.49
CA SER A 163 -32.88 6.15 -17.30
C SER A 163 -31.79 6.08 -18.38
N ALA A 164 -31.55 7.18 -19.10
CA ALA A 164 -30.52 7.27 -20.13
C ALA A 164 -29.13 7.14 -19.57
N TYR A 165 -28.87 7.67 -18.36
CA TYR A 165 -27.59 7.56 -17.67
C TYR A 165 -27.37 6.15 -17.16
N THR A 166 -28.36 5.57 -16.48
CA THR A 166 -28.30 4.22 -15.91
C THR A 166 -28.12 3.16 -17.00
N SER A 167 -28.85 3.27 -18.11
CA SER A 167 -28.66 2.38 -19.28
C SER A 167 -27.24 2.44 -19.83
N TYR A 168 -26.65 3.65 -19.93
CA TYR A 168 -25.28 3.81 -20.37
C TYR A 168 -24.28 3.27 -19.35
N LYS A 169 -24.49 3.51 -18.04
CA LYS A 169 -23.66 2.97 -16.94
C LYS A 169 -23.62 1.45 -17.04
N ASN A 170 -24.78 0.79 -17.13
CA ASN A 170 -24.87 -0.66 -17.22
C ASN A 170 -24.16 -1.20 -18.47
N SER A 171 -24.32 -0.54 -19.63
CA SER A 171 -23.62 -0.93 -20.86
C SER A 171 -22.09 -0.79 -20.76
N LEU A 172 -21.62 0.20 -20.02
CA LEU A 172 -20.18 0.36 -19.74
C LEU A 172 -19.69 -0.71 -18.77
N ASP A 173 -20.45 -1.01 -17.72
CA ASP A 173 -20.11 -2.03 -16.74
C ASP A 173 -19.93 -3.39 -17.40
N GLU A 174 -20.89 -3.81 -18.25
CA GLU A 174 -20.75 -5.06 -19.02
C GLU A 174 -19.54 -5.03 -19.97
N LYS A 175 -19.35 -3.92 -20.66
CA LYS A 175 -18.23 -3.77 -21.59
C LYS A 175 -16.90 -3.90 -20.86
N TYR A 176 -16.74 -3.20 -19.73
CA TYR A 176 -15.48 -3.25 -18.99
C TYR A 176 -15.27 -4.58 -18.28
N LYS A 177 -16.30 -5.21 -17.73
CA LYS A 177 -16.20 -6.58 -17.21
C LYS A 177 -15.63 -7.53 -18.27
N ARG A 178 -16.10 -7.48 -19.51
CA ARG A 178 -15.58 -8.31 -20.61
C ARG A 178 -14.12 -7.97 -20.96
N ILE A 179 -13.76 -6.70 -20.94
CA ILE A 179 -12.38 -6.27 -21.25
C ILE A 179 -11.44 -6.68 -20.12
N ILE A 180 -11.83 -6.46 -18.86
CA ILE A 180 -11.07 -6.86 -17.67
C ILE A 180 -10.83 -8.37 -17.72
N TYR A 181 -11.89 -9.17 -17.87
CA TYR A 181 -11.79 -10.62 -17.93
C TYR A 181 -10.82 -11.10 -19.02
N LYS A 182 -10.93 -10.60 -20.25
CA LYS A 182 -9.99 -10.95 -21.34
C LYS A 182 -8.56 -10.53 -21.07
N LYS A 183 -8.34 -9.42 -20.38
CA LYS A 183 -7.00 -8.92 -20.09
C LYS A 183 -6.41 -9.67 -18.92
N ASP A 184 -7.22 -9.98 -17.91
CA ASP A 184 -6.86 -10.82 -16.76
C ASP A 184 -6.43 -12.21 -17.21
N ASP A 185 -7.23 -12.90 -18.02
CA ASP A 185 -6.93 -14.21 -18.59
C ASP A 185 -5.61 -14.21 -19.38
N LYS A 186 -5.38 -13.19 -20.20
CA LYS A 186 -4.14 -13.04 -20.97
C LYS A 186 -2.92 -12.78 -20.09
N LEU A 187 -3.07 -11.98 -19.03
CA LEU A 187 -1.97 -11.67 -18.10
C LEU A 187 -1.66 -12.90 -17.24
N SER A 188 -2.69 -13.58 -16.73
CA SER A 188 -2.55 -14.80 -15.94
C SER A 188 -1.85 -15.91 -16.72
N ALA A 189 -2.21 -16.14 -17.99
CA ALA A 189 -1.52 -17.07 -18.86
C ALA A 189 -0.04 -16.70 -19.09
N ARG A 190 0.27 -15.40 -19.10
CA ARG A 190 1.64 -14.92 -19.24
C ARG A 190 2.44 -15.14 -17.95
N VAL A 191 1.83 -14.93 -16.78
CA VAL A 191 2.42 -15.25 -15.48
C VAL A 191 2.77 -16.73 -15.41
N GLU A 192 1.83 -17.61 -15.73
CA GLU A 192 2.06 -19.07 -15.74
C GLU A 192 3.20 -19.50 -16.70
N SER A 193 3.27 -18.88 -17.87
CA SER A 193 4.39 -19.13 -18.82
C SER A 193 5.73 -18.68 -18.25
N ILE A 194 5.77 -17.60 -17.50
CA ILE A 194 6.99 -17.10 -16.85
C ILE A 194 7.38 -18.03 -15.72
N ASP A 195 6.44 -18.45 -14.87
CA ASP A 195 6.69 -19.39 -13.77
C ASP A 195 7.26 -20.71 -14.27
N LYS A 196 6.71 -21.27 -15.34
CA LYS A 196 7.27 -22.48 -15.99
C LYS A 196 8.70 -22.28 -16.50
N LYS A 197 9.05 -21.07 -16.97
CA LYS A 197 10.42 -20.75 -17.39
C LYS A 197 11.37 -20.60 -16.21
N ILE A 198 10.92 -19.96 -15.14
CA ILE A 198 11.67 -19.80 -13.90
C ILE A 198 12.00 -21.18 -13.34
N ASP A 199 10.99 -22.06 -13.19
CA ASP A 199 11.18 -23.43 -12.69
C ASP A 199 12.20 -24.22 -13.49
N ARG A 200 12.12 -24.14 -14.83
CA ARG A 200 13.07 -24.84 -15.70
C ARG A 200 14.50 -24.34 -15.50
N LEU A 201 14.68 -23.02 -15.40
CA LEU A 201 16.00 -22.43 -15.22
C LEU A 201 16.54 -22.70 -13.82
N SER A 202 15.69 -22.64 -12.77
CA SER A 202 16.06 -22.94 -11.39
C SER A 202 16.53 -24.38 -11.22
N ARG A 203 15.81 -25.36 -11.79
CA ARG A 203 16.23 -26.78 -11.78
C ARG A 203 17.55 -27.01 -12.50
N SER A 204 17.83 -26.22 -13.54
CA SER A 204 19.12 -26.26 -14.24
C SER A 204 20.25 -25.66 -13.41
N ALA A 205 19.99 -24.60 -12.65
CA ALA A 205 20.96 -23.91 -11.80
C ALA A 205 21.29 -24.73 -10.52
N ALA A 206 20.31 -25.44 -9.94
CA ALA A 206 20.49 -26.22 -8.73
C ALA A 206 21.45 -27.43 -8.83
N ARG A 207 21.94 -27.75 -10.03
CA ARG A 207 22.87 -28.85 -10.26
C ARG A 207 24.34 -28.55 -9.94
N GLY A 208 24.66 -27.42 -9.32
CA GLY A 208 26.05 -27.08 -9.01
C GLY A 208 26.24 -26.16 -7.81
N LYS A 209 26.83 -26.71 -6.78
CA LYS A 209 27.58 -26.11 -5.65
C LYS A 209 26.81 -25.63 -4.43
N ASN A 210 27.38 -26.05 -3.26
CA ASN A 210 27.03 -25.65 -1.88
C ASN A 210 25.59 -25.93 -1.45
N ASN A 211 25.29 -27.17 -1.08
CA ASN A 211 23.97 -27.54 -0.60
C ASN A 211 23.73 -27.07 0.84
N ILE A 212 22.81 -26.16 1.02
CA ILE A 212 22.07 -26.02 2.29
C ILE A 212 20.77 -26.83 2.18
N PRO A 213 20.17 -27.25 3.31
CA PRO A 213 18.86 -27.92 3.29
C PRO A 213 17.82 -27.14 2.49
N GLU A 214 16.91 -27.83 1.81
CA GLU A 214 15.94 -27.20 0.88
C GLU A 214 14.98 -26.23 1.62
N ASP A 215 14.70 -26.52 2.88
CA ASP A 215 13.88 -25.68 3.77
C ASP A 215 14.64 -24.49 4.38
N THR A 216 15.97 -24.43 4.21
CA THR A 216 16.82 -23.38 4.78
C THR A 216 16.97 -22.21 3.81
N ILE A 217 16.84 -20.99 4.32
CA ILE A 217 17.07 -19.75 3.55
C ILE A 217 18.43 -19.13 3.85
N LEU A 218 18.89 -19.19 5.11
CA LEU A 218 20.18 -18.68 5.54
C LEU A 218 20.86 -19.72 6.41
N SER A 219 22.12 -20.04 6.09
CA SER A 219 22.96 -20.92 6.90
C SER A 219 24.24 -20.18 7.31
N VAL A 220 24.44 -20.07 8.59
CA VAL A 220 25.63 -19.49 9.22
C VAL A 220 26.46 -20.64 9.77
N ARG A 221 27.69 -20.80 9.29
CA ARG A 221 28.56 -21.93 9.65
C ARG A 221 29.90 -21.44 10.16
N GLY A 222 30.20 -21.72 11.42
CA GLY A 222 31.48 -21.42 12.05
C GLY A 222 31.87 -19.94 11.95
N LEU A 223 30.89 -19.04 12.02
CA LEU A 223 31.11 -17.60 11.87
C LEU A 223 32.05 -17.07 12.95
N LYS A 224 33.11 -16.43 12.52
CA LYS A 224 34.08 -15.73 13.41
C LYS A 224 34.25 -14.29 12.96
N MET A 225 34.15 -13.37 13.90
CA MET A 225 34.44 -11.96 13.67
C MET A 225 35.26 -11.38 14.80
N TYR A 226 36.51 -11.01 14.50
CA TYR A 226 37.47 -10.50 15.46
C TYR A 226 37.84 -9.07 15.11
N PHE A 227 37.87 -8.21 16.12
CA PHE A 227 38.33 -6.83 16.02
C PHE A 227 39.63 -6.69 16.85
N GLY A 228 40.79 -6.83 16.21
CA GLY A 228 42.05 -6.94 16.92
C GLY A 228 42.04 -8.13 17.88
N GLY A 229 42.19 -7.88 19.19
CA GLY A 229 42.13 -8.92 20.23
C GLY A 229 40.74 -9.31 20.70
N LEU A 230 39.69 -8.55 20.30
CA LEU A 230 38.30 -8.80 20.70
C LEU A 230 37.65 -9.82 19.79
N LYS A 231 37.20 -10.94 20.33
CA LYS A 231 36.40 -11.96 19.63
C LYS A 231 34.93 -11.61 19.79
N ALA A 232 34.40 -10.78 18.87
CA ALA A 232 33.02 -10.34 18.93
C ALA A 232 32.02 -11.46 18.55
N VAL A 233 32.44 -12.38 17.66
CA VAL A 233 31.73 -13.62 17.33
C VAL A 233 32.77 -14.72 17.20
N ASP A 234 32.58 -15.86 17.87
CA ASP A 234 33.55 -16.96 17.92
C ASP A 234 32.86 -18.31 17.71
N ASP A 235 32.95 -18.82 16.50
CA ASP A 235 32.43 -20.12 16.05
C ASP A 235 30.90 -20.30 16.12
N LEU A 236 30.17 -19.29 15.65
CA LEU A 236 28.71 -19.30 15.67
C LEU A 236 28.14 -20.06 14.46
N THR A 237 27.25 -21.02 14.75
CA THR A 237 26.57 -21.84 13.73
C THR A 237 25.08 -21.94 14.03
N PHE A 238 24.22 -21.57 13.04
CA PHE A 238 22.78 -21.75 13.06
C PHE A 238 22.21 -21.68 11.63
N ASP A 239 21.01 -22.22 11.47
CA ASP A 239 20.25 -22.19 10.24
C ASP A 239 18.93 -21.46 10.47
N VAL A 240 18.46 -20.73 9.44
CA VAL A 240 17.16 -20.07 9.41
C VAL A 240 16.33 -20.72 8.30
N LYS A 241 15.14 -21.19 8.64
CA LYS A 241 14.24 -21.85 7.68
C LYS A 241 13.43 -20.84 6.88
N ARG A 242 12.97 -21.28 5.72
CA ARG A 242 12.10 -20.43 4.88
C ARG A 242 10.75 -20.21 5.54
N GLY A 243 10.29 -18.98 5.57
CA GLY A 243 8.97 -18.60 6.08
C GLY A 243 8.82 -18.67 7.59
N GLU A 244 9.93 -18.86 8.35
CA GLU A 244 9.89 -18.75 9.81
C GLU A 244 10.18 -17.35 10.30
N ILE A 245 9.82 -17.07 11.54
CA ILE A 245 10.31 -15.95 12.34
C ILE A 245 11.39 -16.52 13.26
N PHE A 246 12.62 -16.15 12.97
CA PHE A 246 13.80 -16.61 13.72
C PHE A 246 14.32 -15.50 14.64
N GLY A 247 14.48 -15.80 15.93
CA GLY A 247 14.99 -14.87 16.92
C GLY A 247 16.49 -15.07 17.16
N LEU A 248 17.27 -13.97 17.12
CA LEU A 248 18.64 -13.95 17.63
C LEU A 248 18.68 -13.12 18.90
N ILE A 249 18.87 -13.76 20.05
CA ILE A 249 18.80 -13.11 21.35
C ILE A 249 20.13 -13.20 22.09
N GLY A 250 20.28 -12.38 23.12
CA GLY A 250 21.47 -12.38 24.00
C GLY A 250 21.59 -11.05 24.73
N PRO A 251 22.37 -10.99 25.80
CA PRO A 251 22.61 -9.75 26.54
C PRO A 251 23.33 -8.69 25.69
N ASN A 252 23.41 -7.48 26.21
CA ASN A 252 24.17 -6.42 25.56
C ASN A 252 25.64 -6.81 25.43
N GLY A 253 26.22 -6.58 24.24
CA GLY A 253 27.58 -7.00 23.94
C GLY A 253 27.74 -8.47 23.55
N ALA A 254 26.65 -9.27 23.47
CA ALA A 254 26.72 -10.67 23.08
C ALA A 254 27.18 -10.91 21.62
N GLY A 255 27.21 -9.88 20.77
CA GLY A 255 27.63 -9.99 19.37
C GLY A 255 26.49 -9.98 18.34
N LYS A 256 25.23 -9.79 18.76
CA LYS A 256 24.05 -9.80 17.87
C LYS A 256 24.20 -8.88 16.66
N THR A 257 24.46 -7.61 16.89
CA THR A 257 24.64 -6.60 15.83
C THR A 257 25.85 -6.94 14.94
N THR A 258 26.89 -7.55 15.50
CA THR A 258 28.06 -8.02 14.72
C THR A 258 27.67 -9.14 13.76
N VAL A 259 26.86 -10.11 14.20
CA VAL A 259 26.34 -11.19 13.35
C VAL A 259 25.57 -10.61 12.16
N PHE A 260 24.68 -9.64 12.39
CA PHE A 260 23.92 -9.01 11.30
C PHE A 260 24.78 -8.22 10.34
N ASN A 261 25.76 -7.47 10.89
CA ASN A 261 26.70 -6.74 10.06
C ASN A 261 27.53 -7.69 9.19
N CYS A 262 27.78 -8.93 9.64
CA CYS A 262 28.38 -9.96 8.82
C CYS A 262 27.39 -10.49 7.76
N ILE A 263 26.14 -10.78 8.11
CA ILE A 263 25.12 -11.25 7.16
C ILE A 263 24.86 -10.21 6.07
N THR A 264 24.77 -8.94 6.45
CA THR A 264 24.54 -7.82 5.52
C THR A 264 25.84 -7.31 4.87
N GLN A 265 26.98 -7.94 5.16
CA GLN A 265 28.31 -7.60 4.62
C GLN A 265 28.81 -6.19 4.96
N PHE A 266 28.27 -5.56 6.01
CA PHE A 266 28.88 -4.36 6.60
C PHE A 266 30.24 -4.70 7.21
N TYR A 267 30.38 -5.92 7.78
CA TYR A 267 31.65 -6.48 8.20
C TYR A 267 31.94 -7.75 7.40
N LYS A 268 33.15 -7.86 6.88
CA LYS A 268 33.64 -9.11 6.32
C LYS A 268 34.04 -10.05 7.45
N PRO A 269 33.45 -11.26 7.55
CA PRO A 269 33.83 -12.22 8.56
C PRO A 269 35.34 -12.52 8.56
N THR A 270 35.91 -12.74 9.73
CA THR A 270 37.30 -13.22 9.86
C THR A 270 37.40 -14.66 9.33
N ALA A 271 36.39 -15.51 9.61
CA ALA A 271 36.28 -16.87 9.09
C ALA A 271 34.83 -17.34 9.17
N GLY A 272 34.55 -18.49 8.56
CA GLY A 272 33.22 -19.10 8.49
C GLY A 272 32.51 -18.82 7.16
N GLU A 273 31.35 -19.43 7.01
CA GLU A 273 30.53 -19.36 5.78
C GLU A 273 29.17 -18.76 6.08
N LEU A 274 28.71 -17.88 5.20
CA LEU A 274 27.39 -17.28 5.20
C LEU A 274 26.70 -17.65 3.89
N LEU A 275 25.86 -18.66 3.91
CA LEU A 275 25.19 -19.18 2.73
C LEU A 275 23.72 -18.74 2.70
N PHE A 276 23.27 -18.24 1.57
CA PHE A 276 21.91 -17.76 1.38
C PHE A 276 21.28 -18.37 0.13
N ALA A 277 20.08 -18.92 0.27
CA ALA A 277 19.32 -19.46 -0.84
C ALA A 277 18.46 -18.36 -1.48
N THR A 278 18.85 -17.92 -2.65
CA THR A 278 18.17 -16.87 -3.40
C THR A 278 16.80 -17.29 -3.94
N LYS A 279 16.01 -16.30 -4.39
CA LYS A 279 14.75 -16.56 -5.13
C LYS A 279 14.95 -17.42 -6.38
N GLU A 280 16.12 -17.35 -6.96
CA GLU A 280 16.48 -18.08 -8.16
C GLU A 280 16.75 -19.58 -7.90
N GLY A 281 16.73 -20.01 -6.63
CA GLY A 281 17.04 -21.38 -6.23
C GLY A 281 18.54 -21.68 -6.19
N GLU A 282 19.38 -20.63 -6.28
CA GLU A 282 20.82 -20.77 -6.12
C GLU A 282 21.22 -20.53 -4.66
N THR A 283 22.12 -21.34 -4.12
CA THR A 283 22.81 -21.01 -2.87
C THR A 283 24.06 -20.21 -3.18
N ILE A 284 24.13 -19.02 -2.59
CA ILE A 284 25.25 -18.10 -2.75
C ILE A 284 26.00 -17.92 -1.44
N SER A 285 27.31 -17.64 -1.51
CA SER A 285 28.05 -17.13 -0.38
C SER A 285 27.88 -15.61 -0.28
N LEU A 286 27.35 -15.12 0.84
CA LEU A 286 27.14 -13.68 1.03
C LEU A 286 28.45 -12.91 1.04
N THR A 287 29.56 -13.55 1.43
CA THR A 287 30.91 -12.94 1.47
C THR A 287 31.46 -12.52 0.11
N ASP A 288 30.87 -13.05 -0.99
CA ASP A 288 31.26 -12.72 -2.36
C ASP A 288 30.62 -11.41 -2.85
N TYR A 289 29.72 -10.82 -2.07
CA TYR A 289 28.94 -9.65 -2.44
C TYR A 289 29.31 -8.42 -1.60
N LYS A 290 29.04 -7.24 -2.15
CA LYS A 290 29.16 -5.98 -1.42
C LYS A 290 27.85 -5.67 -0.69
N VAL A 291 27.92 -4.85 0.36
CA VAL A 291 26.77 -4.41 1.16
C VAL A 291 25.56 -4.01 0.32
N HIS A 292 25.80 -3.19 -0.71
CA HIS A 292 24.72 -2.67 -1.56
C HIS A 292 24.13 -3.72 -2.51
N ASP A 293 24.78 -4.87 -2.72
CA ASP A 293 24.26 -5.96 -3.57
C ASP A 293 23.40 -6.93 -2.77
N ILE A 294 23.56 -6.98 -1.44
CA ILE A 294 22.83 -7.89 -0.54
C ILE A 294 21.31 -7.69 -0.66
N ILE A 295 20.86 -6.43 -0.76
CA ILE A 295 19.46 -6.10 -0.93
C ILE A 295 18.90 -6.64 -2.26
N LEU A 296 19.73 -6.65 -3.32
CA LEU A 296 19.35 -7.20 -4.63
C LEU A 296 19.27 -8.74 -4.62
N LYS A 297 19.90 -9.38 -3.63
CA LYS A 297 19.80 -10.83 -3.43
C LYS A 297 18.57 -11.22 -2.62
N GLY A 298 17.81 -10.26 -2.11
CA GLY A 298 16.56 -10.49 -1.41
C GLY A 298 16.66 -10.43 0.11
N ILE A 299 17.71 -9.82 0.65
CA ILE A 299 17.86 -9.55 2.10
C ILE A 299 17.66 -8.05 2.33
N ALA A 300 16.59 -7.67 3.04
CA ALA A 300 16.40 -6.32 3.52
C ALA A 300 16.65 -6.24 5.03
N ARG A 301 17.06 -5.08 5.52
CA ARG A 301 17.28 -4.82 6.94
C ARG A 301 16.68 -3.49 7.35
N THR A 302 16.04 -3.43 8.51
CA THR A 302 15.79 -2.20 9.25
C THR A 302 17.01 -1.85 10.10
N PHE A 303 17.16 -0.60 10.48
CA PHE A 303 18.24 -0.15 11.34
C PHE A 303 17.72 0.11 12.75
N GLN A 304 18.58 -0.02 13.75
CA GLN A 304 18.24 0.29 15.14
C GLN A 304 17.79 1.74 15.30
N ASN A 305 18.47 2.68 14.64
CA ASN A 305 18.02 4.07 14.54
C ASN A 305 17.16 4.26 13.32
N ILE A 306 16.07 5.01 13.45
CA ILE A 306 15.13 5.27 12.36
C ILE A 306 15.80 6.10 11.26
N GLU A 307 16.05 5.48 10.13
CA GLU A 307 16.69 6.05 8.93
C GLU A 307 15.64 6.58 7.91
N VAL A 308 14.60 7.24 8.43
CA VAL A 308 13.54 7.85 7.60
C VAL A 308 13.97 9.26 7.20
N VAL A 309 13.85 9.60 5.92
CA VAL A 309 14.09 10.96 5.41
C VAL A 309 12.93 11.85 5.86
N LYS A 310 13.19 12.72 6.85
CA LYS A 310 12.16 13.49 7.54
C LYS A 310 11.57 14.59 6.67
N GLU A 311 12.33 15.11 5.71
CA GLU A 311 12.03 16.25 4.86
C GLU A 311 11.16 15.90 3.65
N VAL A 312 10.88 14.61 3.43
CA VAL A 312 10.04 14.14 2.32
C VAL A 312 8.78 13.47 2.86
N SER A 313 7.79 13.27 1.97
CA SER A 313 6.54 12.59 2.34
C SER A 313 6.75 11.12 2.71
N VAL A 314 5.79 10.53 3.41
CA VAL A 314 5.79 9.10 3.70
C VAL A 314 5.82 8.28 2.40
N LEU A 315 5.03 8.69 1.40
CA LEU A 315 5.08 8.06 0.07
C LEU A 315 6.47 8.13 -0.55
N ASP A 316 7.10 9.31 -0.55
CA ASP A 316 8.42 9.49 -1.16
C ASP A 316 9.49 8.66 -0.46
N ASN A 317 9.40 8.47 0.87
CA ASN A 317 10.26 7.55 1.60
C ASN A 317 10.18 6.12 1.07
N LEU A 318 8.99 5.64 0.73
CA LEU A 318 8.80 4.32 0.14
C LEU A 318 9.34 4.27 -1.29
N LEU A 319 9.09 5.32 -2.08
CA LEU A 319 9.57 5.41 -3.47
C LEU A 319 11.11 5.46 -3.54
N ILE A 320 11.77 6.16 -2.62
CA ILE A 320 13.23 6.15 -2.48
C ILE A 320 13.77 4.74 -2.23
N ALA A 321 13.14 3.97 -1.34
CA ALA A 321 13.54 2.59 -1.08
C ALA A 321 13.37 1.69 -2.33
N ALA A 322 12.39 1.98 -3.18
CA ALA A 322 12.11 1.23 -4.40
C ALA A 322 12.97 1.64 -5.62
N THR A 323 13.86 2.64 -5.50
CA THR A 323 14.65 3.15 -6.65
C THR A 323 15.43 2.06 -7.38
N ARG A 324 15.87 1.02 -6.68
CA ARG A 324 16.56 -0.12 -7.29
C ARG A 324 15.66 -1.08 -8.08
N ASN A 325 14.36 -0.95 -7.95
CA ASN A 325 13.41 -1.75 -8.70
C ASN A 325 13.18 -1.24 -10.13
N TYR A 326 13.72 -0.06 -10.48
CA TYR A 326 13.68 0.43 -11.85
C TYR A 326 14.59 -0.41 -12.76
N THR A 327 14.00 -0.91 -13.83
CA THR A 327 14.73 -1.67 -14.87
C THR A 327 15.08 -0.82 -16.09
N SER A 328 14.56 0.40 -16.14
CA SER A 328 14.81 1.36 -17.20
C SER A 328 16.24 1.92 -17.11
N SER A 329 16.91 2.01 -18.27
CA SER A 329 18.25 2.58 -18.35
C SER A 329 18.24 4.08 -18.03
N LEU A 330 19.40 4.63 -17.63
CA LEU A 330 19.56 6.07 -17.36
C LEU A 330 19.05 6.96 -18.52
N TRP A 331 19.28 6.54 -19.77
CA TRP A 331 18.77 7.25 -20.93
C TRP A 331 17.24 7.26 -21.01
N THR A 332 16.60 6.14 -20.66
CA THR A 332 15.14 6.04 -20.59
C THR A 332 14.57 6.96 -19.50
N GLN A 333 15.29 7.08 -18.40
CA GLN A 333 14.93 7.96 -17.27
C GLN A 333 15.12 9.44 -17.66
N MET A 334 16.26 9.80 -18.27
CA MET A 334 16.50 11.19 -18.72
C MET A 334 15.48 11.69 -19.75
N LEU A 335 15.07 10.83 -20.69
CA LEU A 335 14.14 11.20 -21.76
C LEU A 335 12.67 11.02 -21.38
N HIS A 336 12.34 10.67 -20.15
CA HIS A 336 10.96 10.45 -19.64
C HIS A 336 10.10 9.60 -20.58
N LEU A 337 10.71 8.54 -21.14
CA LEU A 337 10.03 7.67 -22.11
C LEU A 337 8.80 6.97 -21.49
N PRO A 338 7.83 6.55 -22.32
CA PRO A 338 6.58 5.91 -21.83
C PRO A 338 6.81 4.69 -20.94
N ARG A 339 7.95 4.00 -21.10
CA ARG A 339 8.36 2.88 -20.25
C ARG A 339 8.59 3.33 -18.81
N LEU A 340 9.30 4.45 -18.59
CA LEU A 340 9.55 4.99 -17.25
C LEU A 340 8.22 5.34 -16.55
N LYS A 341 7.30 6.05 -17.24
CA LYS A 341 5.98 6.41 -16.68
C LYS A 341 5.17 5.19 -16.24
N ARG A 342 5.33 4.08 -16.97
CA ARG A 342 4.68 2.82 -16.60
C ARG A 342 5.33 2.22 -15.35
N GLU A 343 6.67 2.20 -15.29
CA GLU A 343 7.43 1.75 -14.11
C GLU A 343 7.07 2.58 -12.88
N GLU A 344 7.09 3.89 -12.97
CA GLU A 344 6.68 4.81 -11.89
C GLU A 344 5.26 4.54 -11.39
N LYS A 345 4.32 4.34 -12.32
CA LYS A 345 2.92 4.04 -11.95
C LYS A 345 2.82 2.72 -11.16
N ILE A 346 3.55 1.70 -11.57
CA ILE A 346 3.56 0.39 -10.91
C ILE A 346 4.19 0.51 -9.52
N ILE A 347 5.36 1.14 -9.42
CA ILE A 347 6.07 1.31 -8.14
C ILE A 347 5.20 2.15 -7.18
N LYS A 348 4.53 3.18 -7.68
CA LYS A 348 3.61 4.01 -6.88
C LYS A 348 2.39 3.21 -6.40
N ALA A 349 1.79 2.40 -7.26
CA ALA A 349 0.67 1.52 -6.89
C ALA A 349 1.10 0.51 -5.81
N ARG A 350 2.32 -0.05 -5.93
CA ARG A 350 2.89 -0.90 -4.88
C ARG A 350 3.11 -0.15 -3.58
N ALA A 351 3.63 1.08 -3.63
CA ALA A 351 3.81 1.90 -2.45
C ALA A 351 2.47 2.18 -1.76
N ASP A 352 1.43 2.53 -2.53
CA ASP A 352 0.08 2.74 -2.00
C ASP A 352 -0.49 1.46 -1.34
N LYS A 353 -0.24 0.28 -1.92
CA LYS A 353 -0.61 -1.02 -1.34
C LYS A 353 0.11 -1.28 -0.02
N VAL A 354 1.43 -1.05 0.02
CA VAL A 354 2.23 -1.19 1.24
C VAL A 354 1.80 -0.20 2.31
N LEU A 355 1.53 1.06 1.96
CA LEU A 355 1.03 2.08 2.89
C LEU A 355 -0.30 1.66 3.52
N LYS A 356 -1.22 1.14 2.72
CA LYS A 356 -2.51 0.64 3.20
C LYS A 356 -2.32 -0.57 4.13
N TYR A 357 -1.42 -1.48 3.76
CA TYR A 357 -1.10 -2.67 4.55
C TYR A 357 -0.52 -2.34 5.92
N MET A 358 0.33 -1.31 5.97
CA MET A 358 1.01 -0.84 7.18
C MET A 358 0.19 0.16 8.01
N ASP A 359 -1.09 0.40 7.66
CA ASP A 359 -1.95 1.43 8.24
C ASP A 359 -1.37 2.86 8.17
N LEU A 360 -0.60 3.11 7.10
CA LEU A 360 0.06 4.40 6.85
C LEU A 360 -0.68 5.27 5.83
N ALA A 361 -1.83 4.81 5.29
CA ALA A 361 -2.55 5.51 4.23
C ALA A 361 -2.95 6.95 4.61
N ALA A 362 -3.31 7.19 5.87
CA ALA A 362 -3.65 8.54 6.37
C ALA A 362 -2.45 9.50 6.42
N TYR A 363 -1.24 8.97 6.43
CA TYR A 363 0.01 9.75 6.49
C TYR A 363 0.70 9.89 5.12
N ARG A 364 0.14 9.29 4.08
CA ARG A 364 0.72 9.14 2.74
C ARG A 364 1.47 10.38 2.22
N ASP A 365 0.80 11.51 2.22
CA ASP A 365 1.30 12.76 1.64
C ASP A 365 1.84 13.73 2.73
N ARG A 366 1.91 13.28 3.99
CA ARG A 366 2.50 14.05 5.09
C ARG A 366 4.01 13.89 5.09
N LEU A 367 4.73 14.94 5.48
CA LEU A 367 6.16 14.83 5.77
C LEU A 367 6.37 13.86 6.93
N ALA A 368 7.47 13.11 6.89
CA ALA A 368 7.82 12.22 7.99
C ALA A 368 8.25 12.98 9.25
N TRP A 369 8.59 14.25 9.12
CA TRP A 369 8.88 15.15 10.23
C TRP A 369 7.70 15.26 11.21
N GLY A 370 7.99 15.09 12.51
CA GLY A 370 6.98 15.26 13.58
C GLY A 370 5.93 14.15 13.68
N LEU A 371 6.10 13.05 12.93
CA LEU A 371 5.26 11.87 13.11
C LEU A 371 5.61 11.11 14.40
N PRO A 372 4.63 10.47 15.05
CA PRO A 372 4.87 9.62 16.22
C PRO A 372 5.90 8.54 15.95
N TYR A 373 6.66 8.15 16.98
CA TYR A 373 7.76 7.18 16.86
C TYR A 373 7.29 5.83 16.29
N GLY A 374 6.16 5.30 16.75
CA GLY A 374 5.60 4.06 16.22
C GLY A 374 5.21 4.14 14.74
N VAL A 375 4.78 5.33 14.26
CA VAL A 375 4.51 5.57 12.83
C VAL A 375 5.82 5.55 12.03
N LEU A 376 6.87 6.18 12.54
CA LEU A 376 8.19 6.18 11.90
C LEU A 376 8.78 4.77 11.80
N LYS A 377 8.62 3.93 12.84
CA LYS A 377 9.01 2.50 12.81
C LYS A 377 8.24 1.73 11.73
N ARG A 378 6.94 1.95 11.61
CA ARG A 378 6.12 1.33 10.52
C ARG A 378 6.59 1.78 9.13
N ILE A 379 6.98 3.06 8.95
CA ILE A 379 7.54 3.56 7.68
C ILE A 379 8.86 2.85 7.36
N GLU A 380 9.71 2.61 8.35
CA GLU A 380 10.98 1.90 8.14
C GLU A 380 10.78 0.47 7.67
N ILE A 381 9.85 -0.27 8.31
CA ILE A 381 9.47 -1.63 7.86
C ILE A 381 8.85 -1.57 6.46
N ALA A 382 7.97 -0.60 6.19
CA ALA A 382 7.38 -0.40 4.87
C ALA A 382 8.44 -0.18 3.77
N ARG A 383 9.47 0.61 4.06
CA ARG A 383 10.62 0.81 3.15
C ARG A 383 11.34 -0.49 2.84
N ALA A 384 11.57 -1.34 3.85
CA ALA A 384 12.18 -2.65 3.67
C ALA A 384 11.31 -3.57 2.79
N LEU A 385 9.98 -3.55 2.98
CA LEU A 385 9.03 -4.32 2.17
C LEU A 385 8.96 -3.86 0.70
N MET A 386 9.25 -2.58 0.42
CA MET A 386 9.34 -2.09 -0.96
C MET A 386 10.43 -2.79 -1.77
N CYS A 387 11.44 -3.35 -1.12
CA CYS A 387 12.51 -4.11 -1.76
C CYS A 387 12.13 -5.55 -2.12
N ASN A 388 10.92 -6.00 -1.79
CA ASN A 388 10.44 -7.37 -1.99
C ASN A 388 11.39 -8.44 -1.42
N PRO A 389 11.73 -8.40 -0.13
CA PRO A 389 12.72 -9.28 0.45
C PRO A 389 12.21 -10.72 0.58
N GLN A 390 13.14 -11.68 0.52
CA GLN A 390 12.91 -13.05 0.98
C GLN A 390 13.19 -13.21 2.47
N LEU A 391 14.18 -12.44 2.94
CA LEU A 391 14.60 -12.37 4.32
C LEU A 391 14.59 -10.90 4.75
N ILE A 392 13.78 -10.57 5.72
CA ILE A 392 13.81 -9.25 6.39
C ILE A 392 14.49 -9.38 7.75
N ILE A 393 15.46 -8.54 8.00
CA ILE A 393 16.14 -8.47 9.29
C ILE A 393 15.58 -7.25 10.04
N LEU A 394 14.97 -7.50 11.19
CA LEU A 394 14.41 -6.49 12.07
C LEU A 394 15.32 -6.35 13.29
N ASP A 395 15.96 -5.17 13.41
CA ASP A 395 16.93 -4.87 14.45
C ASP A 395 16.27 -4.02 15.55
N GLU A 396 15.96 -4.63 16.68
CA GLU A 396 15.28 -4.04 17.85
C GLU A 396 14.03 -3.22 17.46
N PRO A 397 13.08 -3.84 16.74
CA PRO A 397 11.91 -3.09 16.24
C PRO A 397 10.97 -2.63 17.35
N ALA A 398 10.96 -3.28 18.53
CA ALA A 398 10.14 -2.90 19.68
C ALA A 398 10.78 -1.82 20.56
N ALA A 399 12.05 -1.46 20.33
CA ALA A 399 12.71 -0.45 21.14
C ALA A 399 11.92 0.87 21.15
N GLY A 400 11.57 1.35 22.34
CA GLY A 400 10.84 2.60 22.55
C GLY A 400 9.33 2.52 22.34
N LEU A 401 8.77 1.34 22.11
CA LEU A 401 7.33 1.10 22.05
C LEU A 401 6.77 0.74 23.43
N ASN A 402 5.50 1.06 23.65
CA ASN A 402 4.78 0.58 24.82
C ASN A 402 4.24 -0.85 24.57
N GLU A 403 3.67 -1.49 25.60
CA GLU A 403 3.18 -2.87 25.54
C GLU A 403 2.11 -3.08 24.45
N SER A 404 1.17 -2.14 24.30
CA SER A 404 0.13 -2.20 23.26
C SER A 404 0.75 -2.11 21.86
N GLU A 405 1.69 -1.18 21.65
CA GLU A 405 2.39 -1.01 20.38
C GLU A 405 3.27 -2.22 20.05
N THR A 406 3.85 -2.86 21.07
CA THR A 406 4.65 -4.09 20.92
C THR A 406 3.75 -5.26 20.47
N ASN A 407 2.56 -5.38 21.04
CA ASN A 407 1.58 -6.39 20.63
C ASN A 407 1.09 -6.17 19.18
N ASP A 408 0.83 -4.92 18.80
CA ASP A 408 0.49 -4.55 17.41
C ASP A 408 1.64 -4.89 16.45
N LEU A 409 2.87 -4.64 16.86
CA LEU A 409 4.08 -4.99 16.10
C LEU A 409 4.21 -6.51 15.95
N ALA A 410 3.95 -7.28 17.00
CA ALA A 410 3.95 -8.74 16.95
C ALA A 410 2.96 -9.29 15.91
N ALA A 411 1.74 -8.77 15.93
CA ALA A 411 0.70 -9.10 14.95
C ALA A 411 1.14 -8.72 13.53
N LEU A 412 1.75 -7.53 13.36
CA LEU A 412 2.25 -7.05 12.07
C LEU A 412 3.38 -7.94 11.53
N ILE A 413 4.34 -8.36 12.37
CA ILE A 413 5.45 -9.26 11.96
C ILE A 413 4.89 -10.60 11.45
N ASN A 414 3.94 -11.19 12.18
CA ASN A 414 3.27 -12.42 11.74
C ASN A 414 2.54 -12.23 10.39
N LYS A 415 1.84 -11.12 10.23
CA LYS A 415 1.13 -10.77 9.01
C LYS A 415 2.09 -10.57 7.82
N ILE A 416 3.24 -9.90 8.04
CA ILE A 416 4.30 -9.75 7.03
C ILE A 416 4.80 -11.11 6.57
N ARG A 417 5.08 -12.03 7.49
CA ARG A 417 5.53 -13.39 7.18
C ARG A 417 4.56 -14.09 6.21
N VAL A 418 3.27 -14.08 6.54
CA VAL A 418 2.22 -14.79 5.78
C VAL A 418 1.95 -14.11 4.43
N ASP A 419 1.65 -12.82 4.43
CA ASP A 419 1.14 -12.11 3.26
C ASP A 419 2.22 -11.79 2.22
N PHE A 420 3.47 -11.59 2.66
CA PHE A 420 4.61 -11.37 1.76
C PHE A 420 5.45 -12.63 1.52
N GLY A 421 5.11 -13.76 2.19
CA GLY A 421 5.90 -14.99 2.11
C GLY A 421 7.36 -14.78 2.51
N CYS A 422 7.62 -13.89 3.46
CA CYS A 422 8.93 -13.40 3.84
C CYS A 422 9.40 -14.10 5.12
N THR A 423 10.65 -14.57 5.14
CA THR A 423 11.32 -15.01 6.35
C THR A 423 11.73 -13.80 7.19
N VAL A 424 11.55 -13.87 8.49
CA VAL A 424 11.92 -12.78 9.40
C VAL A 424 13.05 -13.21 10.32
N LEU A 425 14.12 -12.45 10.35
CA LEU A 425 15.20 -12.58 11.33
C LEU A 425 15.09 -11.42 12.30
N LEU A 426 14.68 -11.72 13.53
CA LEU A 426 14.38 -10.75 14.57
C LEU A 426 15.54 -10.69 15.57
N VAL A 427 16.03 -9.48 15.83
CA VAL A 427 16.88 -9.21 17.01
C VAL A 427 16.09 -8.42 18.00
N GLU A 428 16.01 -8.97 19.16
CA GLU A 428 15.31 -8.30 20.25
C GLU A 428 15.94 -8.67 21.60
N HIS A 429 15.73 -7.79 22.55
CA HIS A 429 15.99 -8.03 23.95
C HIS A 429 14.70 -8.12 24.78
N ASP A 430 13.56 -7.77 24.17
CA ASP A 430 12.24 -7.98 24.75
C ASP A 430 11.83 -9.46 24.58
N MET A 431 11.97 -10.19 25.69
CA MET A 431 11.66 -11.62 25.72
C MET A 431 10.17 -11.88 25.49
N GLY A 432 9.29 -10.95 25.89
CA GLY A 432 7.86 -11.09 25.68
C GLY A 432 7.50 -11.13 24.19
N LEU A 433 8.03 -10.21 23.40
CA LEU A 433 7.87 -10.21 21.96
C LEU A 433 8.48 -11.47 21.32
N VAL A 434 9.73 -11.79 21.66
CA VAL A 434 10.44 -12.92 21.06
C VAL A 434 9.71 -14.24 21.30
N MET A 435 9.30 -14.51 22.55
CA MET A 435 8.59 -15.73 22.91
C MET A 435 7.21 -15.86 22.24
N ASN A 436 6.61 -14.71 21.90
CA ASN A 436 5.27 -14.66 21.28
C ASN A 436 5.30 -14.87 19.77
N VAL A 437 6.38 -14.44 19.09
CA VAL A 437 6.39 -14.43 17.62
C VAL A 437 7.36 -15.39 16.97
N CYS A 438 8.45 -15.80 17.64
CA CYS A 438 9.48 -16.64 17.02
C CYS A 438 9.11 -18.10 16.97
N ASP A 439 9.41 -18.75 15.84
CA ASP A 439 9.29 -20.22 15.69
C ASP A 439 10.53 -20.90 16.27
N HIS A 440 11.73 -20.34 16.01
CA HIS A 440 13.01 -20.77 16.58
C HIS A 440 13.83 -19.60 17.06
N ILE A 441 14.67 -19.87 18.03
CA ILE A 441 15.56 -18.88 18.67
C ILE A 441 16.99 -19.43 18.76
N CYS A 442 17.95 -18.57 18.46
CA CYS A 442 19.35 -18.78 18.80
C CYS A 442 19.77 -17.78 19.87
N ALA A 443 20.06 -18.27 21.06
CA ALA A 443 20.62 -17.47 22.16
C ALA A 443 22.14 -17.42 22.06
N ILE A 444 22.72 -16.23 22.16
CA ILE A 444 24.16 -16.03 22.10
C ILE A 444 24.67 -15.24 23.33
N SER A 445 25.90 -15.52 23.77
CA SER A 445 26.60 -14.73 24.76
C SER A 445 28.12 -14.74 24.46
N PHE A 446 28.77 -13.61 24.61
CA PHE A 446 30.18 -13.43 24.29
C PHE A 446 30.61 -14.01 22.93
N GLY A 447 29.74 -13.80 21.92
CA GLY A 447 29.97 -14.26 20.53
C GLY A 447 29.77 -15.76 20.28
N LYS A 448 29.32 -16.53 21.27
CA LYS A 448 29.10 -17.98 21.18
C LYS A 448 27.64 -18.34 21.34
N LYS A 449 27.22 -19.44 20.73
CA LYS A 449 25.88 -19.99 20.88
C LYS A 449 25.72 -20.60 22.27
N LEU A 450 24.69 -20.21 23.01
CA LEU A 450 24.27 -20.79 24.27
C LEU A 450 23.23 -21.90 24.05
N ALA A 451 22.16 -21.55 23.32
CA ALA A 451 21.06 -22.45 23.05
C ALA A 451 20.48 -22.21 21.65
N TYR A 452 19.81 -23.21 21.09
CA TYR A 452 19.10 -23.15 19.82
C TYR A 452 17.89 -24.09 19.91
N GLY A 453 16.72 -23.60 19.60
CA GLY A 453 15.49 -24.39 19.62
C GLY A 453 14.23 -23.53 19.57
N THR A 454 13.12 -24.12 19.93
CA THR A 454 11.85 -23.42 20.12
C THR A 454 11.91 -22.43 21.29
N PRO A 455 11.03 -21.44 21.35
CA PRO A 455 10.96 -20.50 22.48
C PRO A 455 10.94 -21.20 23.84
N ALA A 456 10.15 -22.26 24.00
CA ALA A 456 10.04 -23.01 25.25
C ALA A 456 11.35 -23.72 25.63
N GLU A 457 12.06 -24.32 24.67
CA GLU A 457 13.35 -24.98 24.90
C GLU A 457 14.41 -23.96 25.31
N VAL A 458 14.49 -22.84 24.63
CA VAL A 458 15.47 -21.78 24.94
C VAL A 458 15.18 -21.14 26.29
N GLN A 459 13.92 -20.92 26.63
CA GLN A 459 13.51 -20.36 27.93
C GLN A 459 13.87 -21.29 29.10
N SER A 460 13.83 -22.60 28.89
CA SER A 460 14.16 -23.60 29.92
C SER A 460 15.66 -23.87 30.07
N SER A 461 16.50 -23.35 29.15
CA SER A 461 17.96 -23.54 29.24
C SER A 461 18.55 -22.78 30.42
N LYS A 462 19.28 -23.48 31.28
CA LYS A 462 19.97 -22.88 32.42
C LYS A 462 21.02 -21.86 31.97
N GLU A 463 21.77 -22.16 30.94
CA GLU A 463 22.80 -21.29 30.38
C GLU A 463 22.23 -19.95 29.91
N VAL A 464 21.01 -19.98 29.33
CA VAL A 464 20.31 -18.78 28.89
C VAL A 464 19.82 -17.99 30.10
N GLN A 465 19.21 -18.66 31.09
CA GLN A 465 18.73 -18.02 32.31
C GLN A 465 19.88 -17.35 33.07
N GLU A 466 20.99 -18.04 33.23
CA GLU A 466 22.20 -17.51 33.89
C GLU A 466 22.77 -16.28 33.15
N ALA A 467 22.81 -16.33 31.81
CA ALA A 467 23.33 -15.23 30.99
C ALA A 467 22.47 -13.96 31.08
N TYR A 468 21.15 -14.12 31.29
CA TYR A 468 20.22 -12.98 31.43
C TYR A 468 20.04 -12.49 32.85
N LEU A 469 20.13 -13.39 33.83
CA LEU A 469 20.00 -13.02 35.26
C LEU A 469 21.29 -12.53 35.89
N GLY A 470 22.40 -12.67 35.20
CA GLY A 470 23.72 -12.22 35.70
C GLY A 470 24.22 -13.05 36.92
N VAL A 471 23.70 -14.25 37.11
CA VAL A 471 24.13 -15.16 38.18
C VAL A 471 25.29 -16.00 37.66
N GLY A 472 26.49 -15.51 37.75
CA GLY A 472 27.65 -16.26 37.30
C GLY A 472 28.89 -15.38 37.13
N GLY A 473 29.35 -14.76 38.19
CA GLY A 473 30.62 -14.05 38.26
C GLY A 473 31.23 -14.25 39.64
#